data_fbd10127d5f06054c5cc7989b510a7ca
#
_entry.id   fbd10127d5f06054c5cc7989b510a7ca
#
_cell.length_a   1.000
_cell.length_b   1.000
_cell.length_c   1.000
_cell.angle_alpha   90.00
_cell.angle_beta   90.00
_cell.angle_gamma   90.00
#
_symmetry.space_group_name_H-M   'P 1'
#
loop_
_entity.id
_entity.type
_entity.pdbx_description
1 polymer ?
#
loop_
_entity_poly.entity_id
_entity_poly.type
_entity_poly.pdbx_seq_one_letter_code
_entity_poly.pdbx_strand_id
1 'polypeptide(L)'
;DTKNISATLKEARPMLEVEQRNLDADEFMLNTPSLTYDLRQGLKFPMEHRPEHLITKQTTVDPSSDGADIWAAALAPFFLNDPDLIDYVQRMVGLSAIGKVYVEALIIAYGEGRNGKSTFWNVIARVLGTYSGNISADMLTVGCRRNVKPELAEAKGKRMLIAAELEEGMRLNTANVKQLCSTDEIYAEKKYKDPFSYIPTHTCFLYQSPAKSRCY
;
A
#
# COMPACT_ATOMS: atom_id res chain seq x y z
N ASP A 1 23.57 -12.64 29.49
CA ASP A 1 24.54 -13.30 28.63
C ASP A 1 23.89 -13.65 27.28
N THR A 2 24.48 -13.20 26.18
CA THR A 2 23.95 -13.36 24.80
C THR A 2 23.75 -14.85 24.45
N LYS A 3 24.58 -15.72 24.98
CA LYS A 3 24.46 -17.18 24.78
C LYS A 3 23.15 -17.73 25.35
N ASN A 4 22.77 -17.31 26.53
CA ASN A 4 21.56 -17.77 27.20
C ASN A 4 20.32 -17.23 26.49
N ILE A 5 20.33 -15.95 26.03
CA ILE A 5 19.24 -15.36 25.24
C ILE A 5 19.07 -16.14 23.93
N SER A 6 20.15 -16.41 23.21
CA SER A 6 20.09 -17.16 21.95
C SER A 6 19.58 -18.60 22.14
N ALA A 7 19.98 -19.27 23.22
CA ALA A 7 19.50 -20.60 23.56
C ALA A 7 18.00 -20.57 23.89
N THR A 8 17.55 -19.65 24.74
CA THR A 8 16.14 -19.49 25.08
C THR A 8 15.27 -19.21 23.85
N LEU A 9 15.72 -18.30 22.97
CA LEU A 9 15.01 -18.01 21.72
C LEU A 9 14.94 -19.25 20.78
N LYS A 10 15.99 -20.04 20.75
CA LYS A 10 16.00 -21.27 19.94
C LYS A 10 14.99 -22.31 20.47
N GLU A 11 14.90 -22.49 21.78
CA GLU A 11 13.92 -23.38 22.39
C GLU A 11 12.46 -22.86 22.28
N ALA A 12 12.28 -21.54 22.32
CA ALA A 12 10.96 -20.93 22.20
C ALA A 12 10.40 -20.94 20.75
N ARG A 13 11.26 -21.00 19.73
CA ARG A 13 10.84 -20.95 18.31
C ARG A 13 9.72 -21.90 17.94
N PRO A 14 9.79 -23.21 18.25
CA PRO A 14 8.71 -24.14 17.90
C PRO A 14 7.39 -23.84 18.58
N MET A 15 7.43 -23.18 19.75
CA MET A 15 6.25 -22.82 20.55
C MET A 15 5.60 -21.51 20.07
N LEU A 16 6.35 -20.69 19.32
CA LEU A 16 5.93 -19.39 18.81
C LEU A 16 5.76 -19.40 17.28
N GLU A 17 5.73 -20.58 16.68
CA GLU A 17 5.56 -20.71 15.24
C GLU A 17 4.17 -20.26 14.82
N VAL A 18 4.14 -19.29 13.90
CA VAL A 18 2.91 -18.80 13.27
C VAL A 18 3.04 -18.95 11.77
N GLU A 19 2.06 -19.57 11.16
CA GLU A 19 2.02 -19.69 9.71
C GLU A 19 1.94 -18.29 9.07
N GLN A 20 2.79 -18.06 8.09
CA GLN A 20 2.87 -16.75 7.42
C GLN A 20 1.54 -16.30 6.80
N ARG A 21 0.68 -17.24 6.40
CA ARG A 21 -0.65 -16.93 5.85
C ARG A 21 -1.62 -16.34 6.89
N ASN A 22 -1.38 -16.58 8.18
CA ASN A 22 -2.24 -16.08 9.25
C ASN A 22 -1.86 -14.64 9.65
N LEU A 23 -0.69 -14.16 9.24
CA LEU A 23 -0.26 -12.79 9.50
C LEU A 23 -0.96 -11.82 8.56
N ASP A 24 -1.50 -10.73 9.11
CA ASP A 24 -2.25 -9.68 8.37
C ASP A 24 -3.47 -10.25 7.60
N ALA A 25 -4.08 -11.33 8.08
CA ALA A 25 -5.12 -12.06 7.35
C ALA A 25 -6.49 -11.36 7.38
N ASP A 26 -6.82 -10.61 8.42
CA ASP A 26 -8.09 -9.86 8.46
C ASP A 26 -7.98 -8.57 7.65
N GLU A 27 -8.73 -8.54 6.55
CA GLU A 27 -8.75 -7.45 5.58
C GLU A 27 -9.21 -6.10 6.18
N PHE A 28 -10.00 -6.14 7.25
CA PHE A 28 -10.65 -4.96 7.84
C PHE A 28 -9.97 -4.46 9.11
N MET A 29 -9.09 -5.24 9.69
CA MET A 29 -8.38 -4.82 10.89
C MET A 29 -7.29 -3.82 10.56
N LEU A 30 -7.41 -2.59 11.08
CA LEU A 30 -6.43 -1.52 10.92
C LEU A 30 -5.72 -1.25 12.23
N ASN A 31 -4.43 -1.48 12.26
CA ASN A 31 -3.59 -1.19 13.42
C ASN A 31 -3.01 0.23 13.32
N THR A 32 -3.09 0.98 14.41
CA THR A 32 -2.56 2.33 14.54
C THR A 32 -1.57 2.39 15.70
N PRO A 33 -0.85 3.49 15.95
CA PRO A 33 0.11 3.55 17.06
C PRO A 33 -0.47 3.22 18.42
N SER A 34 -1.71 3.64 18.70
CA SER A 34 -2.31 3.48 20.02
C SER A 34 -3.32 2.34 20.10
N LEU A 35 -4.07 2.06 19.02
CA LEU A 35 -5.23 1.19 19.04
C LEU A 35 -5.39 0.42 17.73
N THR A 36 -6.24 -0.60 17.75
CA THR A 36 -6.65 -1.35 16.57
C THR A 36 -8.13 -1.08 16.27
N TYR A 37 -8.48 -0.97 15.01
CA TYR A 37 -9.85 -0.69 14.55
C TYR A 37 -10.35 -1.79 13.63
N ASP A 38 -11.58 -2.25 13.84
CA ASP A 38 -12.33 -3.04 12.86
C ASP A 38 -13.11 -2.08 11.94
N LEU A 39 -12.62 -1.90 10.73
CA LEU A 39 -13.20 -0.94 9.77
C LEU A 39 -14.63 -1.30 9.32
N ARG A 40 -15.09 -2.54 9.57
CA ARG A 40 -16.52 -2.91 9.39
C ARG A 40 -17.44 -2.11 10.32
N GLN A 41 -16.91 -1.73 11.48
CA GLN A 41 -17.62 -0.92 12.48
C GLN A 41 -17.23 0.57 12.41
N GLY A 42 -16.32 0.95 11.48
CA GLY A 42 -15.74 2.26 11.39
C GLY A 42 -14.77 2.55 12.55
N LEU A 43 -14.64 3.83 12.93
CA LEU A 43 -13.68 4.26 13.95
C LEU A 43 -14.30 4.42 15.35
N LYS A 44 -15.54 3.99 15.55
CA LYS A 44 -16.29 4.22 16.80
C LYS A 44 -15.90 3.26 17.93
N PHE A 45 -15.38 2.09 17.59
CA PHE A 45 -15.11 1.01 18.55
C PHE A 45 -13.63 0.59 18.47
N PRO A 46 -12.72 1.42 18.99
CA PRO A 46 -11.31 1.06 19.04
C PRO A 46 -11.07 -0.08 20.04
N MET A 47 -10.08 -0.90 19.74
CA MET A 47 -9.65 -2.03 20.56
C MET A 47 -8.19 -1.87 20.96
N GLU A 48 -7.81 -2.42 22.11
CA GLU A 48 -6.40 -2.55 22.47
C GLU A 48 -5.66 -3.49 21.52
N HIS A 49 -4.37 -3.26 21.36
CA HIS A 49 -3.52 -4.17 20.62
C HIS A 49 -3.48 -5.54 21.27
N ARG A 50 -3.68 -6.59 20.49
CA ARG A 50 -3.62 -7.98 20.95
C ARG A 50 -2.77 -8.83 20.03
N PRO A 51 -1.91 -9.70 20.57
CA PRO A 51 -1.12 -10.62 19.75
C PRO A 51 -1.97 -11.53 18.86
N GLU A 52 -3.17 -11.86 19.31
CA GLU A 52 -4.12 -12.73 18.59
C GLU A 52 -4.62 -12.13 17.28
N HIS A 53 -4.53 -10.80 17.14
CA HIS A 53 -4.87 -10.13 15.87
C HIS A 53 -3.86 -10.44 14.76
N LEU A 54 -2.65 -10.93 15.10
CA LEU A 54 -1.58 -11.32 14.17
C LEU A 54 -1.26 -10.24 13.12
N ILE A 55 -1.39 -8.95 13.49
CA ILE A 55 -1.16 -7.83 12.60
C ILE A 55 0.30 -7.41 12.67
N THR A 56 0.98 -7.33 11.53
CA THR A 56 2.38 -6.90 11.41
C THR A 56 2.54 -5.50 10.84
N LYS A 57 1.45 -4.88 10.44
CA LYS A 57 1.40 -3.55 9.82
C LYS A 57 0.84 -2.53 10.80
N GLN A 58 1.18 -1.26 10.54
CA GLN A 58 0.70 -0.15 11.38
C GLN A 58 0.69 1.15 10.56
N THR A 59 -0.28 2.02 10.81
CA THR A 59 -0.25 3.41 10.36
C THR A 59 0.79 4.20 11.15
N THR A 60 1.17 5.39 10.70
CA THR A 60 2.10 6.25 11.45
C THR A 60 1.42 7.16 12.45
N VAL A 61 0.12 7.33 12.34
CA VAL A 61 -0.70 8.20 13.18
C VAL A 61 -2.02 7.53 13.53
N ASP A 62 -2.60 7.92 14.65
CA ASP A 62 -3.96 7.52 15.01
C ASP A 62 -4.99 8.34 14.22
N PRO A 63 -6.19 7.80 13.98
CA PRO A 63 -7.29 8.55 13.40
C PRO A 63 -7.66 9.75 14.29
N SER A 64 -7.72 10.94 13.68
CA SER A 64 -8.14 12.17 14.35
C SER A 64 -8.92 13.05 13.37
N SER A 65 -9.75 13.94 13.90
CA SER A 65 -10.34 15.04 13.15
C SER A 65 -9.47 16.29 13.11
N ASP A 66 -8.35 16.28 13.82
CA ASP A 66 -7.43 17.41 13.88
C ASP A 66 -6.83 17.70 12.50
N GLY A 67 -6.91 18.94 12.08
CA GLY A 67 -6.43 19.35 10.76
C GLY A 67 -7.34 18.96 9.58
N ALA A 68 -8.56 18.51 9.82
CA ALA A 68 -9.52 18.18 8.76
C ALA A 68 -9.82 19.39 7.84
N ASP A 69 -9.84 20.58 8.41
CA ASP A 69 -9.98 21.86 7.70
C ASP A 69 -8.77 22.16 6.81
N ILE A 70 -7.56 21.91 7.31
CA ILE A 70 -6.30 22.05 6.55
C ILE A 70 -6.28 21.06 5.40
N TRP A 71 -6.69 19.82 5.66
CA TRP A 71 -6.78 18.77 4.63
C TRP A 71 -7.79 19.17 3.53
N ALA A 72 -9.00 19.58 3.91
CA ALA A 72 -10.03 20.02 2.97
C ALA A 72 -9.56 21.22 2.12
N ALA A 73 -8.90 22.20 2.75
CA ALA A 73 -8.33 23.34 2.05
C ALA A 73 -7.21 22.95 1.08
N ALA A 74 -6.42 21.93 1.38
CA ALA A 74 -5.37 21.43 0.50
C ALA A 74 -5.92 20.64 -0.70
N LEU A 75 -7.02 19.91 -0.54
CA LEU A 75 -7.62 19.14 -1.63
C LEU A 75 -8.17 20.05 -2.75
N ALA A 76 -8.74 21.20 -2.39
CA ALA A 76 -9.37 22.11 -3.34
C ALA A 76 -8.43 22.51 -4.51
N PRO A 77 -7.23 23.04 -4.29
CA PRO A 77 -6.31 23.38 -5.38
C PRO A 77 -5.72 22.15 -6.08
N PHE A 78 -5.56 21.00 -5.39
CA PHE A 78 -5.04 19.78 -6.03
C PHE A 78 -6.00 19.24 -7.10
N PHE A 79 -7.30 19.40 -6.88
CA PHE A 79 -8.36 18.86 -7.73
C PHE A 79 -9.21 19.96 -8.39
N LEU A 80 -8.61 21.13 -8.65
CA LEU A 80 -9.22 22.24 -9.41
C LEU A 80 -10.56 22.74 -8.83
N ASN A 81 -10.76 22.61 -7.52
CA ASN A 81 -12.01 22.91 -6.81
C ASN A 81 -13.22 22.08 -7.32
N ASP A 82 -12.99 20.93 -7.95
CA ASP A 82 -14.05 20.02 -8.39
C ASP A 82 -14.49 19.13 -7.22
N PRO A 83 -15.69 19.33 -6.66
CA PRO A 83 -16.15 18.59 -5.48
C PRO A 83 -16.40 17.12 -5.79
N ASP A 84 -16.83 16.78 -7.00
CA ASP A 84 -17.10 15.39 -7.40
C ASP A 84 -15.79 14.60 -7.53
N LEU A 85 -14.77 15.24 -8.10
CA LEU A 85 -13.44 14.68 -8.19
C LEU A 85 -12.79 14.50 -6.81
N ILE A 86 -12.96 15.48 -5.91
CA ILE A 86 -12.46 15.41 -4.53
C ILE A 86 -13.13 14.25 -3.79
N ASP A 87 -14.45 14.11 -3.86
CA ASP A 87 -15.18 13.00 -3.23
C ASP A 87 -14.73 11.65 -3.80
N TYR A 88 -14.64 11.54 -5.13
CA TYR A 88 -14.15 10.33 -5.80
C TYR A 88 -12.75 9.92 -5.30
N VAL A 89 -11.80 10.85 -5.29
CA VAL A 89 -10.42 10.56 -4.88
C VAL A 89 -10.34 10.18 -3.40
N GLN A 90 -11.10 10.85 -2.52
CA GLN A 90 -11.15 10.50 -1.11
C GLN A 90 -11.71 9.08 -0.90
N ARG A 91 -12.73 8.67 -1.64
CA ARG A 91 -13.25 7.28 -1.62
C ARG A 91 -12.21 6.29 -2.09
N MET A 92 -11.54 6.57 -3.21
CA MET A 92 -10.49 5.68 -3.75
C MET A 92 -9.30 5.54 -2.80
N VAL A 93 -8.90 6.63 -2.15
CA VAL A 93 -7.85 6.59 -1.11
C VAL A 93 -8.34 5.84 0.12
N GLY A 94 -9.61 6.03 0.50
CA GLY A 94 -10.23 5.32 1.61
C GLY A 94 -10.23 3.80 1.45
N LEU A 95 -10.37 3.28 0.23
CA LEU A 95 -10.23 1.86 -0.05
C LEU A 95 -8.85 1.32 0.33
N SER A 96 -7.81 2.16 0.26
CA SER A 96 -6.45 1.77 0.67
C SER A 96 -6.27 1.60 2.19
N ALA A 97 -7.27 1.92 2.99
CA ALA A 97 -7.28 1.57 4.42
C ALA A 97 -7.75 0.12 4.64
N ILE A 98 -8.41 -0.49 3.65
CA ILE A 98 -8.95 -1.84 3.71
C ILE A 98 -8.01 -2.78 2.96
N GLY A 99 -7.72 -3.94 3.53
CA GLY A 99 -6.85 -4.96 2.96
C GLY A 99 -7.55 -5.86 1.94
N LYS A 100 -8.36 -5.28 1.04
CA LYS A 100 -9.13 -6.01 0.04
C LYS A 100 -9.15 -5.28 -1.29
N VAL A 101 -8.99 -6.01 -2.37
CA VAL A 101 -9.17 -5.48 -3.72
C VAL A 101 -10.67 -5.45 -4.04
N TYR A 102 -11.25 -4.26 -4.05
CA TYR A 102 -12.66 -4.04 -4.45
C TYR A 102 -12.81 -3.76 -5.94
N VAL A 103 -11.78 -3.16 -6.52
CA VAL A 103 -11.75 -2.79 -7.95
C VAL A 103 -10.43 -3.27 -8.52
N GLU A 104 -10.50 -4.15 -9.49
CA GLU A 104 -9.32 -4.65 -10.22
C GLU A 104 -8.85 -3.61 -11.24
N ALA A 105 -8.26 -2.53 -10.73
CA ALA A 105 -7.83 -1.40 -11.54
C ALA A 105 -6.49 -0.81 -11.08
N LEU A 106 -5.73 -0.32 -12.05
CA LEU A 106 -4.63 0.60 -11.82
C LEU A 106 -5.17 2.04 -11.88
N ILE A 107 -5.11 2.74 -10.78
CA ILE A 107 -5.58 4.13 -10.69
C ILE A 107 -4.44 5.05 -11.15
N ILE A 108 -4.67 5.76 -12.25
CA ILE A 108 -3.67 6.66 -12.84
C ILE A 108 -4.04 8.11 -12.51
N ALA A 109 -3.22 8.75 -11.66
CA ALA A 109 -3.31 10.16 -11.39
C ALA A 109 -2.45 10.94 -12.40
N TYR A 110 -3.09 11.52 -13.41
CA TYR A 110 -2.44 12.27 -14.48
C TYR A 110 -2.60 13.78 -14.28
N GLY A 111 -1.60 14.54 -14.63
CA GLY A 111 -1.69 16.00 -14.61
C GLY A 111 -0.32 16.64 -14.77
N GLU A 112 -0.30 17.92 -15.14
CA GLU A 112 0.91 18.71 -15.35
C GLU A 112 1.86 18.70 -14.14
N GLY A 113 3.14 18.94 -14.38
CA GLY A 113 4.13 19.03 -13.32
C GLY A 113 3.81 20.15 -12.31
N ARG A 114 4.33 20.03 -11.07
CA ARG A 114 4.21 21.02 -9.99
C ARG A 114 2.79 21.31 -9.48
N ASN A 115 1.86 20.37 -9.66
CA ASN A 115 0.47 20.49 -9.20
C ASN A 115 0.16 19.71 -7.90
N GLY A 116 1.18 19.28 -7.17
CA GLY A 116 1.01 18.63 -5.87
C GLY A 116 0.75 17.12 -5.91
N LYS A 117 0.70 16.45 -7.07
CA LYS A 117 0.45 14.98 -7.15
C LYS A 117 1.33 14.17 -6.21
N SER A 118 2.64 14.30 -6.34
CA SER A 118 3.58 13.56 -5.49
C SER A 118 3.44 13.91 -4.01
N THR A 119 3.17 15.18 -3.69
CA THR A 119 2.90 15.60 -2.31
C THR A 119 1.68 14.89 -1.75
N PHE A 120 0.57 14.88 -2.49
CA PHE A 120 -0.67 14.19 -2.10
C PHE A 120 -0.43 12.71 -1.82
N TRP A 121 0.13 11.96 -2.78
CA TRP A 121 0.34 10.52 -2.64
C TRP A 121 1.35 10.18 -1.54
N ASN A 122 2.40 10.97 -1.39
CA ASN A 122 3.38 10.78 -0.32
C ASN A 122 2.80 11.02 1.08
N VAL A 123 1.89 11.98 1.24
CA VAL A 123 1.19 12.19 2.52
C VAL A 123 0.34 10.98 2.86
N ILE A 124 -0.49 10.48 1.92
CA ILE A 124 -1.31 9.28 2.14
C ILE A 124 -0.44 8.07 2.48
N ALA A 125 0.63 7.82 1.71
CA ALA A 125 1.55 6.73 1.98
C ALA A 125 2.19 6.83 3.37
N ARG A 126 2.55 8.04 3.78
CA ARG A 126 3.12 8.31 5.10
C ARG A 126 2.10 8.03 6.22
N VAL A 127 0.85 8.45 6.06
CA VAL A 127 -0.22 8.16 7.02
C VAL A 127 -0.44 6.66 7.14
N LEU A 128 -0.53 5.94 6.02
CA LEU A 128 -0.72 4.49 6.00
C LEU A 128 0.50 3.72 6.56
N GLY A 129 1.65 4.34 6.66
CA GLY A 129 2.85 3.75 7.26
C GLY A 129 3.25 2.42 6.59
N THR A 130 3.35 1.35 7.38
CA THR A 130 3.77 0.04 6.85
C THR A 130 2.73 -0.64 5.98
N TYR A 131 1.48 -0.14 5.93
CA TYR A 131 0.46 -0.59 4.96
C TYR A 131 0.70 -0.08 3.55
N SER A 132 1.50 0.98 3.36
CA SER A 132 1.88 1.47 2.04
C SER A 132 3.18 0.84 1.55
N GLY A 133 3.37 0.82 0.24
CA GLY A 133 4.61 0.39 -0.41
C GLY A 133 4.80 1.09 -1.75
N ASN A 134 6.07 1.17 -2.16
CA ASN A 134 6.42 1.67 -3.49
C ASN A 134 6.82 0.49 -4.36
N ILE A 135 6.41 0.55 -5.62
CA ILE A 135 6.87 -0.36 -6.67
C ILE A 135 7.55 0.45 -7.77
N SER A 136 8.50 -0.18 -8.43
CA SER A 136 9.10 0.46 -9.58
C SER A 136 8.11 0.53 -10.74
N ALA A 137 8.02 1.69 -11.38
CA ALA A 137 7.20 1.86 -12.57
C ALA A 137 7.61 0.92 -13.72
N ASP A 138 8.91 0.59 -13.83
CA ASP A 138 9.40 -0.39 -14.83
C ASP A 138 8.71 -1.74 -14.72
N MET A 139 8.33 -2.17 -13.52
CA MET A 139 7.61 -3.43 -13.29
C MET A 139 6.28 -3.47 -14.04
N LEU A 140 5.68 -2.31 -14.28
CA LEU A 140 4.44 -2.15 -15.02
C LEU A 140 4.65 -2.09 -16.53
N THR A 141 5.91 -2.15 -17.05
CA THR A 141 6.21 -1.90 -18.45
C THR A 141 6.58 -3.16 -19.24
N VAL A 142 6.35 -3.09 -20.55
CA VAL A 142 6.89 -4.06 -21.50
C VAL A 142 8.39 -3.84 -21.63
N GLY A 143 9.17 -4.88 -21.38
CA GLY A 143 10.65 -4.79 -21.43
C GLY A 143 11.33 -4.71 -20.08
N CYS A 144 10.59 -4.76 -18.99
CA CYS A 144 11.19 -4.96 -17.67
C CYS A 144 12.03 -6.25 -17.68
N ARG A 145 13.37 -6.09 -17.62
CA ARG A 145 14.32 -7.22 -17.67
C ARG A 145 14.72 -7.73 -16.29
N ARG A 146 14.33 -7.02 -15.25
CA ARG A 146 14.69 -7.39 -13.89
C ARG A 146 13.72 -8.42 -13.31
N ASN A 147 14.21 -9.19 -12.35
CA ASN A 147 13.34 -10.06 -11.59
C ASN A 147 12.42 -9.22 -10.68
N VAL A 148 11.13 -9.24 -10.94
CA VAL A 148 10.09 -8.50 -10.18
C VAL A 148 9.60 -9.27 -8.95
N LYS A 149 9.92 -10.56 -8.82
CA LYS A 149 9.46 -11.40 -7.72
C LYS A 149 9.78 -10.85 -6.32
N PRO A 150 10.96 -10.24 -6.06
CA PRO A 150 11.24 -9.63 -4.77
C PRO A 150 10.32 -8.44 -4.45
N GLU A 151 10.00 -7.59 -5.44
CA GLU A 151 9.05 -6.47 -5.24
C GLU A 151 7.64 -6.99 -4.97
N LEU A 152 7.21 -8.04 -5.68
CA LEU A 152 5.94 -8.72 -5.40
C LEU A 152 5.92 -9.31 -3.98
N ALA A 153 7.03 -9.85 -3.51
CA ALA A 153 7.14 -10.39 -2.16
C ALA A 153 7.03 -9.31 -1.06
N GLU A 154 7.46 -8.08 -1.36
CA GLU A 154 7.32 -6.94 -0.46
C GLU A 154 5.90 -6.36 -0.46
N ALA A 155 5.14 -6.61 -1.51
CA ALA A 155 3.76 -6.16 -1.64
C ALA A 155 2.79 -6.94 -0.72
N LYS A 156 3.19 -8.09 -0.19
CA LYS A 156 2.35 -8.87 0.73
C LYS A 156 1.93 -8.05 1.95
N GLY A 157 0.61 -8.03 2.23
CA GLY A 157 0.02 -7.30 3.35
C GLY A 157 0.02 -5.78 3.19
N LYS A 158 0.49 -5.26 2.06
CA LYS A 158 0.31 -3.85 1.72
C LYS A 158 -1.13 -3.61 1.29
N ARG A 159 -1.64 -2.42 1.56
CA ARG A 159 -2.98 -1.96 1.19
C ARG A 159 -2.95 -0.87 0.13
N MET A 160 -1.81 -0.24 -0.03
CA MET A 160 -1.55 0.75 -1.06
C MET A 160 -0.19 0.49 -1.71
N LEU A 161 -0.16 0.38 -3.02
CA LEU A 161 1.07 0.35 -3.80
C LEU A 161 1.12 1.56 -4.72
N ILE A 162 2.24 2.26 -4.71
CA ILE A 162 2.46 3.45 -5.52
C ILE A 162 3.60 3.19 -6.49
N ALA A 163 3.34 3.39 -7.78
CA ALA A 163 4.34 3.53 -8.82
C ALA A 163 4.50 5.01 -9.17
N ALA A 164 5.73 5.47 -9.24
CA ALA A 164 6.03 6.83 -9.68
C ALA A 164 6.43 6.82 -11.15
N GLU A 165 6.06 7.87 -11.83
CA GLU A 165 6.36 8.27 -13.21
C GLU A 165 7.02 7.22 -14.13
N LEU A 166 6.31 6.88 -15.20
CA LEU A 166 6.88 6.13 -16.33
C LEU A 166 7.71 7.06 -17.21
N GLU A 167 8.80 6.55 -17.75
CA GLU A 167 9.55 7.26 -18.79
C GLU A 167 8.71 7.41 -20.07
N GLU A 168 8.99 8.46 -20.82
CA GLU A 168 8.30 8.72 -22.09
C GLU A 168 8.47 7.56 -23.08
N GLY A 169 7.38 7.20 -23.76
CA GLY A 169 7.38 6.13 -24.74
C GLY A 169 7.31 4.72 -24.16
N MET A 170 7.34 4.55 -22.85
CA MET A 170 7.12 3.24 -22.23
C MET A 170 5.69 2.76 -22.40
N ARG A 171 5.54 1.46 -22.69
CA ARG A 171 4.24 0.79 -22.83
C ARG A 171 3.96 -0.04 -21.60
N LEU A 172 2.75 0.05 -21.08
CA LEU A 172 2.30 -0.79 -19.99
C LEU A 172 2.24 -2.27 -20.41
N ASN A 173 2.73 -3.13 -19.56
CA ASN A 173 2.57 -4.57 -19.66
C ASN A 173 1.23 -4.96 -19.02
N THR A 174 0.24 -5.24 -19.85
CA THR A 174 -1.12 -5.56 -19.37
C THR A 174 -1.16 -6.81 -18.48
N ALA A 175 -0.28 -7.79 -18.71
CA ALA A 175 -0.20 -8.98 -17.86
C ALA A 175 0.29 -8.63 -16.45
N ASN A 176 1.34 -7.83 -16.33
CA ASN A 176 1.85 -7.39 -15.04
C ASN A 176 0.85 -6.52 -14.29
N VAL A 177 0.19 -5.58 -15.02
CA VAL A 177 -0.86 -4.73 -14.43
C VAL A 177 -2.03 -5.58 -13.93
N LYS A 178 -2.52 -6.51 -14.73
CA LYS A 178 -3.59 -7.43 -14.33
C LYS A 178 -3.19 -8.24 -13.10
N GLN A 179 -2.00 -8.83 -13.09
CA GLN A 179 -1.51 -9.61 -11.95
C GLN A 179 -1.47 -8.80 -10.65
N LEU A 180 -1.00 -7.55 -10.72
CA LEU A 180 -0.90 -6.68 -9.55
C LEU A 180 -2.26 -6.18 -9.04
N CYS A 181 -3.22 -5.99 -9.94
CA CYS A 181 -4.52 -5.42 -9.60
C CYS A 181 -5.62 -6.48 -9.44
N SER A 182 -5.30 -7.77 -9.61
CA SER A 182 -6.30 -8.85 -9.56
C SER A 182 -6.56 -9.33 -8.12
N THR A 183 -7.57 -10.15 -7.99
CA THR A 183 -7.86 -10.94 -6.80
C THR A 183 -7.25 -12.34 -6.86
N ASP A 184 -6.50 -12.64 -7.93
CA ASP A 184 -5.81 -13.90 -8.11
C ASP A 184 -4.57 -14.03 -7.24
N GLU A 185 -4.19 -15.26 -6.93
CA GLU A 185 -3.00 -15.55 -6.14
C GLU A 185 -1.72 -15.15 -6.88
N ILE A 186 -0.87 -14.39 -6.21
CA ILE A 186 0.45 -13.98 -6.71
C ILE A 186 1.52 -14.89 -6.14
N TYR A 187 2.33 -15.46 -7.03
CA TYR A 187 3.56 -16.17 -6.67
C TYR A 187 4.73 -15.20 -6.54
N ALA A 188 5.36 -15.18 -5.40
CA ALA A 188 6.45 -14.27 -5.06
C ALA A 188 7.62 -15.00 -4.39
N GLU A 189 8.81 -14.42 -4.49
CA GLU A 189 10.03 -14.99 -3.98
C GLU A 189 10.94 -13.91 -3.43
N LYS A 190 11.34 -14.03 -2.17
CA LYS A 190 12.40 -13.19 -1.59
C LYS A 190 13.75 -13.79 -1.89
N LYS A 191 14.75 -12.94 -2.09
CA LYS A 191 16.13 -13.38 -2.33
C LYS A 191 16.60 -14.32 -1.19
N TYR A 192 17.05 -15.52 -1.57
CA TYR A 192 17.53 -16.54 -0.63
C TYR A 192 16.48 -17.07 0.36
N LYS A 193 15.20 -17.03 0.01
CA LYS A 193 14.12 -17.62 0.82
C LYS A 193 13.21 -18.46 -0.07
N ASP A 194 12.49 -19.38 0.55
CA ASP A 194 11.49 -20.17 -0.14
C ASP A 194 10.40 -19.28 -0.77
N PRO A 195 9.95 -19.63 -1.96
CA PRO A 195 8.85 -18.93 -2.61
C PRO A 195 7.54 -19.13 -1.84
N PHE A 196 6.63 -18.20 -2.01
CA PHE A 196 5.31 -18.27 -1.40
C PHE A 196 4.27 -17.61 -2.28
N SER A 197 3.02 -17.94 -2.05
CA SER A 197 1.89 -17.31 -2.71
C SER A 197 1.07 -16.47 -1.73
N TYR A 198 0.39 -15.45 -2.24
CA TYR A 198 -0.55 -14.64 -1.46
C TYR A 198 -1.59 -14.00 -2.37
N ILE A 199 -2.75 -13.70 -1.81
CA ILE A 199 -3.80 -12.91 -2.49
C ILE A 199 -3.49 -11.42 -2.28
N PRO A 200 -3.52 -10.59 -3.33
CA PRO A 200 -3.32 -9.14 -3.20
C PRO A 200 -4.33 -8.49 -2.26
N THR A 201 -3.84 -7.59 -1.43
CA THR A 201 -4.64 -6.83 -0.48
C THR A 201 -4.57 -5.32 -0.72
N HIS A 202 -4.02 -4.92 -1.86
CA HIS A 202 -3.65 -3.54 -2.15
C HIS A 202 -4.40 -2.96 -3.35
N THR A 203 -4.61 -1.65 -3.28
CA THR A 203 -4.99 -0.84 -4.44
C THR A 203 -3.73 -0.25 -5.07
N CYS A 204 -3.63 -0.33 -6.40
CA CYS A 204 -2.47 0.16 -7.15
C CYS A 204 -2.70 1.57 -7.69
N PHE A 205 -1.74 2.44 -7.45
CA PHE A 205 -1.73 3.82 -7.93
C PHE A 205 -0.49 4.10 -8.76
N LEU A 206 -0.66 4.83 -9.84
CA LEU A 206 0.41 5.38 -10.66
C LEU A 206 0.18 6.88 -10.80
N TYR A 207 1.13 7.70 -10.40
CA TYR A 207 1.06 9.10 -10.74
C TYR A 207 2.01 9.42 -11.89
N GLN A 208 1.49 10.16 -12.87
CA GLN A 208 2.17 10.46 -14.13
C GLN A 208 2.11 11.94 -14.43
N SER A 209 3.24 12.52 -14.75
CA SER A 209 3.32 13.85 -15.37
C SER A 209 3.40 13.71 -16.89
N PRO A 210 2.86 14.66 -17.67
CA PRO A 210 3.11 14.70 -19.12
C PRO A 210 4.61 14.81 -19.37
N ALA A 211 5.06 14.19 -20.42
CA ALA A 211 6.44 14.34 -20.87
C ALA A 211 6.79 15.82 -20.98
N LYS A 212 7.91 16.22 -20.37
CA LYS A 212 8.43 17.57 -20.56
C LYS A 212 8.77 17.69 -22.05
N SER A 213 7.99 18.47 -22.79
CA SER A 213 8.46 18.94 -24.10
C SER A 213 9.82 19.57 -23.86
N ARG A 214 10.88 18.99 -24.41
CA ARG A 214 12.18 19.60 -24.40
C ARG A 214 12.02 20.92 -25.15
N CYS A 215 12.04 22.05 -24.45
CA CYS A 215 12.30 23.32 -25.06
C CYS A 215 13.75 23.23 -25.55
N TYR A 216 13.92 23.09 -26.87
CA TYR A 216 15.19 23.29 -27.54
C TYR A 216 15.41 24.79 -27.69
#